data_f87214ce8f0c6a386770ea9069d48d5a
#
_entry.id   f87214ce8f0c6a386770ea9069d48d5a
#
_cell.length_a   1.000
_cell.length_b   1.000
_cell.length_c   1.000
_cell.angle_alpha   90.00
_cell.angle_beta   90.00
_cell.angle_gamma   90.00
#
_symmetry.space_group_name_H-M   'P 1'
#
loop_
_entity.id
_entity.type
_entity.pdbx_description
1 polymer ?
#
loop_
_entity_poly.entity_id
_entity_poly.type
_entity_poly.pdbx_seq_one_letter_code
_entity_poly.pdbx_strand_id
1 'polypeptide(L)'
;MSGCWPSYAVTLRPDPSGRAIVLASVLLLSTIAVFGLMHATLPAGHRLLLVVAVVLGAGRSVAGMRRRNNALLALSARANAAWTVVTPDGERSARPLPGGIVCRGWAWLVLEAEDGRRFAELIRGTSVNGGDWRRFCAIWRWGRRGDDSLPLP
;
A
#
# COMPACT_ATOMS: atom_id res chain seq x y z
N MET A 1 20.81 14.31 -28.55
CA MET A 1 20.33 15.47 -27.75
C MET A 1 19.85 14.91 -26.43
N SER A 2 20.72 14.87 -25.42
CA SER A 2 20.41 14.35 -24.10
C SER A 2 19.60 15.39 -23.34
N GLY A 3 18.29 15.24 -23.36
CA GLY A 3 17.38 16.10 -22.58
C GLY A 3 17.70 15.96 -21.10
N CYS A 4 18.26 17.01 -20.53
CA CYS A 4 18.50 17.13 -19.10
C CYS A 4 17.13 17.29 -18.42
N TRP A 5 16.45 16.18 -18.14
CA TRP A 5 15.26 16.17 -17.33
C TRP A 5 15.72 16.48 -15.89
N PRO A 6 15.20 17.54 -15.28
CA PRO A 6 15.53 17.81 -13.89
C PRO A 6 15.11 16.60 -13.05
N SER A 7 16.07 16.06 -12.30
CA SER A 7 15.87 14.89 -11.44
C SER A 7 14.99 15.25 -10.25
N TYR A 8 13.70 15.47 -10.50
CA TYR A 8 12.73 15.67 -9.44
C TYR A 8 12.45 14.32 -8.77
N ALA A 9 13.05 14.13 -7.62
CA ALA A 9 12.68 13.04 -6.73
C ALA A 9 11.60 13.54 -5.77
N VAL A 10 10.49 12.82 -5.69
CA VAL A 10 9.46 13.04 -4.67
C VAL A 10 9.66 11.99 -3.60
N THR A 11 9.96 12.42 -2.38
CA THR A 11 10.10 11.52 -1.24
C THR A 11 8.82 11.54 -0.41
N LEU A 12 8.17 10.40 -0.32
CA LEU A 12 6.97 10.19 0.46
C LEU A 12 7.31 9.40 1.71
N ARG A 13 6.88 9.89 2.86
CA ARG A 13 6.98 9.13 4.11
C ARG A 13 5.65 8.48 4.42
N PRO A 14 5.62 7.20 4.79
CA PRO A 14 4.40 6.54 5.24
C PRO A 14 3.83 7.28 6.44
N ASP A 15 2.54 7.59 6.37
CA ASP A 15 1.85 8.26 7.47
C ASP A 15 1.36 7.21 8.47
N PRO A 16 1.75 7.29 9.74
CA PRO A 16 1.25 6.39 10.78
C PRO A 16 -0.29 6.43 10.91
N SER A 17 -0.92 7.56 10.58
CA SER A 17 -2.38 7.69 10.58
C SER A 17 -3.02 6.83 9.49
N GLY A 18 -2.41 6.69 8.32
CA GLY A 18 -2.89 5.81 7.26
C GLY A 18 -2.92 4.35 7.70
N ARG A 19 -1.87 3.91 8.37
CA ARG A 19 -1.77 2.57 8.95
C ARG A 19 -2.81 2.34 10.04
N ALA A 20 -3.02 3.32 10.92
CA ALA A 20 -4.04 3.26 11.96
C ALA A 20 -5.45 3.12 11.38
N ILE A 21 -5.77 3.85 10.30
CA ILE A 21 -7.05 3.75 9.61
C ILE A 21 -7.28 2.35 9.05
N VAL A 22 -6.29 1.77 8.37
CA VAL A 22 -6.42 0.41 7.83
C VAL A 22 -6.62 -0.62 8.94
N LEU A 23 -5.86 -0.51 10.05
CA LEU A 23 -6.03 -1.39 11.21
C LEU A 23 -7.42 -1.22 11.84
N ALA A 24 -7.87 0.01 12.04
CA ALA A 24 -9.19 0.31 12.58
C ALA A 24 -10.31 -0.24 11.68
N SER A 25 -10.17 -0.12 10.36
CA SER A 25 -11.13 -0.68 9.40
C SER A 25 -11.21 -2.20 9.47
N VAL A 26 -10.07 -2.90 9.56
CA VAL A 26 -10.04 -4.37 9.71
C VAL A 26 -10.72 -4.79 11.01
N LEU A 27 -10.43 -4.11 12.12
CA LEU A 27 -11.04 -4.41 13.42
C LEU A 27 -12.54 -4.15 13.39
N LEU A 28 -12.98 -3.02 12.84
CA LEU A 28 -14.40 -2.66 12.73
C LEU A 28 -15.17 -3.68 11.90
N LEU A 29 -14.67 -4.03 10.71
CA LEU A 29 -15.31 -5.02 9.84
C LEU A 29 -15.37 -6.40 10.49
N SER A 30 -14.31 -6.80 11.22
CA SER A 30 -14.30 -8.06 11.96
C SER A 30 -15.35 -8.05 13.09
N THR A 31 -15.49 -6.94 13.82
CA THR A 31 -16.48 -6.79 14.88
C THR A 31 -17.89 -6.87 14.31
N ILE A 32 -18.17 -6.18 13.22
CA ILE A 32 -19.48 -6.23 12.55
C ILE A 32 -19.79 -7.66 12.07
N ALA A 33 -18.81 -8.34 11.48
CA ALA A 33 -18.98 -9.72 11.02
C ALA A 33 -19.28 -10.68 12.19
N VAL A 34 -18.55 -10.58 13.32
CA VAL A 34 -18.80 -11.39 14.51
C VAL A 34 -20.19 -11.09 15.07
N PHE A 35 -20.56 -9.82 15.18
CA PHE A 35 -21.89 -9.43 15.67
C PHE A 35 -23.01 -9.97 14.78
N GLY A 36 -22.87 -9.86 13.46
CA GLY A 36 -23.83 -10.43 12.50
C GLY A 36 -23.95 -11.96 12.63
N LEU A 37 -22.82 -12.66 12.81
CA LEU A 37 -22.81 -14.11 13.02
C LEU A 37 -23.49 -14.53 14.35
N MET A 38 -23.37 -13.72 15.41
CA MET A 38 -24.03 -14.00 16.68
C MET A 38 -25.55 -13.91 16.60
N HIS A 39 -26.08 -13.05 15.71
CA HIS A 39 -27.52 -12.89 15.47
C HIS A 39 -28.07 -13.77 14.34
N ALA A 40 -27.20 -14.51 13.62
CA ALA A 40 -27.64 -15.41 12.56
C ALA A 40 -28.35 -16.66 13.14
N THR A 41 -29.35 -17.17 12.42
CA THR A 41 -30.11 -18.38 12.79
C THR A 41 -29.38 -19.69 12.48
N LEU A 42 -28.04 -19.67 12.57
CA LEU A 42 -27.17 -20.81 12.28
C LEU A 42 -27.07 -21.76 13.50
N PRO A 43 -26.86 -23.06 13.27
CA PRO A 43 -26.51 -24.01 14.34
C PRO A 43 -25.26 -23.55 15.13
N ALA A 44 -25.28 -23.72 16.45
CA ALA A 44 -24.25 -23.23 17.35
C ALA A 44 -22.81 -23.60 16.93
N GLY A 45 -22.61 -24.85 16.47
CA GLY A 45 -21.30 -25.31 16.01
C GLY A 45 -20.76 -24.55 14.80
N HIS A 46 -21.62 -24.31 13.81
CA HIS A 46 -21.22 -23.55 12.60
C HIS A 46 -20.93 -22.07 12.94
N ARG A 47 -21.72 -21.49 13.83
CA ARG A 47 -21.52 -20.12 14.30
C ARG A 47 -20.17 -19.96 14.99
N LEU A 48 -19.81 -20.89 15.90
CA LEU A 48 -18.53 -20.86 16.58
C LEU A 48 -17.35 -20.98 15.59
N LEU A 49 -17.43 -21.92 14.63
CA LEU A 49 -16.40 -22.09 13.62
C LEU A 49 -16.18 -20.81 12.79
N LEU A 50 -17.25 -20.16 12.36
CA LEU A 50 -17.17 -18.91 11.57
C LEU A 50 -16.59 -17.75 12.37
N VAL A 51 -16.97 -17.60 13.64
CA VAL A 51 -16.39 -16.60 14.53
C VAL A 51 -14.90 -16.81 14.71
N VAL A 52 -14.47 -18.05 14.97
CA VAL A 52 -13.05 -18.40 15.09
C VAL A 52 -12.30 -18.10 13.78
N ALA A 53 -12.87 -18.44 12.63
CA ALA A 53 -12.25 -18.16 11.33
C ALA A 53 -12.08 -16.66 11.08
N VAL A 54 -13.07 -15.82 11.41
CA VAL A 54 -13.01 -14.35 11.28
C VAL A 54 -11.92 -13.78 12.21
N VAL A 55 -11.88 -14.21 13.47
CA VAL A 55 -10.89 -13.73 14.44
C VAL A 55 -9.47 -14.12 14.04
N LEU A 56 -9.26 -15.37 13.63
CA LEU A 56 -7.95 -15.84 13.15
C LEU A 56 -7.53 -15.11 11.86
N GLY A 57 -8.45 -14.90 10.92
CA GLY A 57 -8.20 -14.15 9.69
C GLY A 57 -7.79 -12.71 9.97
N ALA A 58 -8.52 -12.02 10.85
CA ALA A 58 -8.19 -10.67 11.29
C ALA A 58 -6.83 -10.62 12.00
N GLY A 59 -6.56 -11.55 12.91
CA GLY A 59 -5.28 -11.64 13.62
C GLY A 59 -4.10 -11.84 12.67
N ARG A 60 -4.22 -12.74 11.69
CA ARG A 60 -3.18 -12.94 10.66
C ARG A 60 -2.99 -11.70 9.78
N SER A 61 -4.07 -11.00 9.42
CA SER A 61 -4.01 -9.77 8.64
C SER A 61 -3.26 -8.68 9.39
N VAL A 62 -3.59 -8.47 10.67
CA VAL A 62 -2.92 -7.50 11.53
C VAL A 62 -1.44 -7.86 11.75
N ALA A 63 -1.14 -9.13 12.01
CA ALA A 63 0.24 -9.59 12.19
C ALA A 63 1.07 -9.45 10.91
N GLY A 64 0.48 -9.79 9.76
CA GLY A 64 1.10 -9.61 8.46
C GLY A 64 1.38 -8.13 8.14
N MET A 65 0.43 -7.25 8.46
CA MET A 65 0.59 -5.81 8.33
C MET A 65 1.71 -5.29 9.21
N ARG A 66 1.75 -5.65 10.49
CA ARG A 66 2.82 -5.22 11.41
C ARG A 66 4.20 -5.63 10.92
N ARG A 67 4.37 -6.86 10.43
CA ARG A 67 5.66 -7.34 9.88
C ARG A 67 6.08 -6.57 8.63
N ARG A 68 5.15 -6.22 7.75
CA ARG A 68 5.42 -5.47 6.50
C ARG A 68 5.65 -3.99 6.76
N ASN A 69 4.90 -3.39 7.67
CA ASN A 69 4.88 -1.95 7.89
C ASN A 69 6.12 -1.40 8.63
N ASN A 70 6.81 -2.22 9.40
CA ASN A 70 8.07 -1.80 10.04
C ASN A 70 9.26 -1.73 9.07
N ALA A 71 9.06 -2.16 7.82
CA ALA A 71 10.12 -2.23 6.84
C ALA A 71 10.23 -1.00 5.94
N LEU A 72 9.15 -0.19 5.77
CA LEU A 72 9.16 0.97 4.88
C LEU A 72 9.30 2.26 5.67
N LEU A 73 10.44 2.95 5.51
CA LEU A 73 10.72 4.25 6.13
C LEU A 73 10.38 5.41 5.19
N ALA A 74 10.71 5.27 3.92
CA ALA A 74 10.40 6.28 2.90
C ALA A 74 10.29 5.64 1.51
N LEU A 75 9.59 6.32 0.64
CA LEU A 75 9.46 5.98 -0.76
C LEU A 75 9.91 7.17 -1.59
N SER A 76 10.83 6.96 -2.50
CA SER A 76 11.26 7.98 -3.46
C SER A 76 10.81 7.58 -4.87
N ALA A 77 10.13 8.50 -5.55
CA ALA A 77 9.75 8.35 -6.94
C ALA A 77 10.48 9.39 -7.79
N ARG A 78 11.16 8.95 -8.84
CA ARG A 78 11.87 9.81 -9.80
C ARG A 78 11.08 9.97 -11.09
N ALA A 79 11.33 11.06 -11.81
CA ALA A 79 10.64 11.38 -13.06
C ALA A 79 10.83 10.31 -14.17
N ASN A 80 11.90 9.52 -14.11
CA ASN A 80 12.17 8.40 -15.01
C ASN A 80 11.43 7.09 -14.64
N ALA A 81 10.38 7.17 -13.84
CA ALA A 81 9.64 6.05 -13.29
C ALA A 81 10.49 5.08 -12.42
N ALA A 82 11.70 5.48 -12.02
CA ALA A 82 12.49 4.71 -11.07
C ALA A 82 11.95 4.94 -9.66
N TRP A 83 11.63 3.85 -8.98
CA TRP A 83 11.14 3.86 -7.60
C TRP A 83 12.22 3.32 -6.67
N THR A 84 12.40 4.00 -5.56
CA THR A 84 13.35 3.56 -4.52
C THR A 84 12.61 3.48 -3.19
N VAL A 85 12.74 2.36 -2.53
CA VAL A 85 12.18 2.08 -1.21
C VAL A 85 13.31 2.16 -0.19
N VAL A 86 13.13 3.01 0.82
CA VAL A 86 14.06 3.12 1.95
C VAL A 86 13.55 2.23 3.08
N THR A 87 14.36 1.25 3.44
CA THR A 87 14.10 0.31 4.53
C THR A 87 15.15 0.50 5.62
N PRO A 88 14.99 -0.05 6.83
CA PRO A 88 16.04 -0.07 7.84
C PRO A 88 17.34 -0.71 7.36
N ASP A 89 17.25 -1.64 6.40
CA ASP A 89 18.39 -2.36 5.82
C ASP A 89 19.09 -1.56 4.70
N GLY A 90 18.56 -0.40 4.30
CA GLY A 90 19.10 0.46 3.24
C GLY A 90 18.09 0.80 2.14
N GLU A 91 18.57 1.48 1.11
CA GLU A 91 17.81 1.83 -0.08
C GLU A 91 17.79 0.68 -1.08
N ARG A 92 16.63 0.44 -1.68
CA ARG A 92 16.43 -0.62 -2.68
C ARG A 92 15.60 -0.10 -3.84
N SER A 93 15.95 -0.52 -5.03
CA SER A 93 15.12 -0.29 -6.20
C SER A 93 13.82 -1.09 -6.10
N ALA A 94 12.73 -0.52 -6.57
CA ALA A 94 11.42 -1.15 -6.51
C ALA A 94 10.64 -0.88 -7.80
N ARG A 95 9.65 -1.70 -8.07
CA ARG A 95 8.70 -1.52 -9.17
C ARG A 95 7.26 -1.47 -8.65
N PRO A 96 6.40 -0.65 -9.24
CA PRO A 96 4.99 -0.67 -8.90
C PRO A 96 4.35 -1.95 -9.43
N LEU A 97 3.55 -2.61 -8.58
CA LEU A 97 2.76 -3.75 -8.97
C LEU A 97 1.34 -3.33 -9.37
N PRO A 98 0.64 -4.16 -10.19
CA PRO A 98 -0.78 -4.00 -10.42
C PRO A 98 -1.56 -4.01 -9.10
N GLY A 99 -2.65 -3.24 -9.02
CA GLY A 99 -3.49 -3.14 -7.81
C GLY A 99 -3.25 -1.89 -6.96
N GLY A 100 -2.23 -1.07 -7.29
CA GLY A 100 -2.10 0.26 -6.70
C GLY A 100 -3.16 1.23 -7.26
N ILE A 101 -3.74 2.05 -6.38
CA ILE A 101 -4.79 3.03 -6.71
C ILE A 101 -4.35 4.40 -6.20
N VAL A 102 -4.43 5.43 -7.05
CA VAL A 102 -4.16 6.81 -6.67
C VAL A 102 -5.41 7.65 -6.90
N CYS A 103 -5.90 8.24 -5.82
CA CYS A 103 -7.06 9.14 -5.79
C CYS A 103 -6.62 10.58 -5.45
N ARG A 104 -7.59 11.51 -5.44
CA ARG A 104 -7.32 12.94 -5.23
C ARG A 104 -6.62 13.25 -3.89
N GLY A 105 -6.86 12.49 -2.86
CA GLY A 105 -6.34 12.77 -1.51
C GLY A 105 -5.58 11.62 -0.86
N TRP A 106 -5.48 10.46 -1.53
CA TRP A 106 -4.80 9.28 -1.00
C TRP A 106 -4.33 8.35 -2.12
N ALA A 107 -3.36 7.53 -1.82
CA ALA A 107 -2.86 6.49 -2.71
C ALA A 107 -2.66 5.19 -1.94
N TRP A 108 -3.14 4.10 -2.51
CA TRP A 108 -2.78 2.75 -2.12
C TRP A 108 -1.71 2.26 -3.07
N LEU A 109 -0.51 2.06 -2.58
CA LEU A 109 0.64 1.64 -3.39
C LEU A 109 0.99 0.20 -3.07
N VAL A 110 1.23 -0.55 -4.13
CA VAL A 110 1.80 -1.90 -4.02
C VAL A 110 3.09 -1.90 -4.83
N LEU A 111 4.19 -2.19 -4.16
CA LEU A 111 5.53 -2.15 -4.72
C LEU A 111 6.24 -3.48 -4.46
N GLU A 112 7.08 -3.89 -5.39
CA GLU A 112 7.96 -5.04 -5.25
C GLU A 112 9.41 -4.57 -5.38
N ALA A 113 10.21 -4.82 -4.35
CA ALA A 113 11.64 -4.53 -4.37
C ALA A 113 12.39 -5.62 -5.17
N GLU A 114 13.63 -5.31 -5.59
CA GLU A 114 14.49 -6.24 -6.35
C GLU A 114 14.73 -7.58 -5.64
N ASP A 115 14.65 -7.60 -4.31
CA ASP A 115 14.76 -8.82 -3.50
C ASP A 115 13.46 -9.63 -3.42
N GLY A 116 12.42 -9.27 -4.18
CA GLY A 116 11.11 -9.92 -4.19
C GLY A 116 10.22 -9.55 -3.00
N ARG A 117 10.66 -8.71 -2.08
CA ARG A 117 9.82 -8.21 -0.98
C ARG A 117 8.74 -7.28 -1.51
N ARG A 118 7.51 -7.49 -1.03
CA ARG A 118 6.35 -6.68 -1.41
C ARG A 118 5.99 -5.73 -0.28
N PHE A 119 5.77 -4.48 -0.64
CA PHE A 119 5.33 -3.41 0.23
C PHE A 119 3.96 -2.93 -0.23
N ALA A 120 3.03 -2.79 0.72
CA ALA A 120 1.72 -2.24 0.46
C ALA A 120 1.47 -1.13 1.48
N GLU A 121 1.26 0.10 0.99
CA GLU A 121 1.19 1.26 1.86
C GLU A 121 0.09 2.23 1.43
N LEU A 122 -0.62 2.79 2.43
CA LEU A 122 -1.58 3.86 2.24
C LEU A 122 -0.89 5.19 2.52
N ILE A 123 -0.81 6.04 1.52
CA ILE A 123 -0.24 7.39 1.63
C ILE A 123 -1.37 8.41 1.49
N ARG A 124 -1.41 9.38 2.40
CA ARG A 124 -2.38 10.47 2.35
C ARG A 124 -1.73 11.72 1.76
N GLY A 125 -2.43 12.36 0.82
CA GLY A 125 -1.95 13.59 0.19
C GLY A 125 -1.82 14.78 1.15
N THR A 126 -2.51 14.74 2.30
CA THR A 126 -2.41 15.76 3.34
C THR A 126 -1.12 15.68 4.15
N SER A 127 -0.46 14.52 4.18
CA SER A 127 0.84 14.33 4.85
C SER A 127 2.03 14.71 3.96
N VAL A 128 1.75 15.11 2.72
CA VAL A 128 2.75 15.49 1.71
C VAL A 128 2.47 16.92 1.28
N ASN A 129 3.52 17.70 1.01
CA ASN A 129 3.35 19.04 0.44
C ASN A 129 2.52 18.96 -0.84
N GLY A 130 1.55 19.88 -1.03
CA GLY A 130 0.61 19.82 -2.14
C GLY A 130 1.27 19.82 -3.53
N GLY A 131 2.47 20.41 -3.67
CA GLY A 131 3.28 20.36 -4.88
C GLY A 131 3.83 18.95 -5.14
N ASP A 132 4.32 18.30 -4.12
CA ASP A 132 4.91 16.95 -4.22
C ASP A 132 3.83 15.90 -4.46
N TRP A 133 2.64 16.08 -3.88
CA TRP A 133 1.49 15.22 -4.16
C TRP A 133 1.08 15.25 -5.63
N ARG A 134 1.00 16.44 -6.23
CA ARG A 134 0.66 16.58 -7.65
C ARG A 134 1.72 15.93 -8.54
N ARG A 135 3.00 16.12 -8.23
CA ARG A 135 4.13 15.51 -8.95
C ARG A 135 4.08 13.99 -8.83
N PHE A 136 3.86 13.48 -7.63
CA PHE A 136 3.68 12.05 -7.39
C PHE A 136 2.54 11.47 -8.24
N CYS A 137 1.37 12.10 -8.25
CA CYS A 137 0.23 11.66 -9.06
C CYS A 137 0.57 11.68 -10.57
N ALA A 138 1.36 12.64 -11.02
CA ALA A 138 1.84 12.68 -12.40
C ALA A 138 2.78 11.51 -12.70
N ILE A 139 3.82 11.29 -11.89
CA ILE A 139 4.77 10.17 -12.05
C ILE A 139 4.03 8.84 -12.08
N TRP A 140 3.06 8.63 -11.19
CA TRP A 140 2.27 7.41 -11.13
C TRP A 140 1.46 7.16 -12.42
N ARG A 141 0.82 8.19 -12.95
CA ARG A 141 0.01 8.09 -14.18
C ARG A 141 0.86 7.83 -15.43
N TRP A 142 2.03 8.45 -15.49
CA TRP A 142 2.92 8.33 -16.66
C TRP A 142 3.75 7.04 -16.59
N GLY A 143 4.22 6.63 -15.44
CA GLY A 143 4.98 5.40 -15.26
C GLY A 143 4.20 4.14 -15.65
N ARG A 144 2.89 4.11 -15.45
CA ARG A 144 2.02 3.00 -15.87
C ARG A 144 1.83 2.90 -17.38
N ARG A 145 1.84 4.03 -18.10
CA ARG A 145 1.69 4.02 -19.56
C ARG A 145 2.89 3.47 -20.30
N GLY A 146 4.06 3.51 -19.70
CA GLY A 146 5.28 2.97 -20.31
C GLY A 146 5.36 1.44 -20.30
N ASP A 147 4.67 0.80 -19.35
CA ASP A 147 4.71 -0.67 -19.20
C ASP A 147 3.75 -1.40 -20.15
N ASP A 148 2.66 -0.72 -20.56
CA ASP A 148 1.67 -1.28 -21.50
C ASP A 148 2.13 -1.22 -22.97
N SER A 149 3.26 -0.57 -23.27
CA SER A 149 3.72 -0.33 -24.64
C SER A 149 4.89 -1.23 -25.10
N LEU A 150 5.35 -2.17 -24.27
CA LEU A 150 6.31 -3.18 -24.70
C LEU A 150 5.54 -4.40 -25.22
N PRO A 151 5.54 -4.64 -26.57
CA PRO A 151 5.08 -5.92 -27.09
C PRO A 151 6.02 -7.00 -26.54
N LEU A 152 5.44 -8.00 -25.91
CA LEU A 152 6.15 -9.23 -25.54
C LEU A 152 6.73 -9.87 -26.80
N PRO A 153 7.97 -10.35 -26.75
CA PRO A 153 8.60 -11.05 -27.86
C PRO A 153 7.89 -12.37 -28.16
#